data_137fb8616644a2b4f4d1aa702b3233b6
#
_entry.id   137fb8616644a2b4f4d1aa702b3233b6
#
_cell.length_a   1.000
_cell.length_b   1.000
_cell.length_c   1.000
_cell.angle_alpha   90.00
_cell.angle_beta   90.00
_cell.angle_gamma   90.00
#
_symmetry.space_group_name_H-M   'P 1'
#
loop_
_entity.id
_entity.type
_entity.pdbx_description
1 polymer ?
#
loop_
_entity_poly.entity_id
_entity_poly.type
_entity_poly.pdbx_seq_one_letter_code
_entity_poly.pdbx_strand_id
1 'polypeptide(L)'
;MNNTNRIDMQPIYIDLHIHTSENANNLNTNYDIAELVGQIKKLNGDSPFMISLTDHNTINKSAYLKAKNLGLNLIIGVELHIQNRAEAKSYHCHIYFNAPIEDDVIDSLNEILDELYPNKLPDRNDPNTPDIQKIINSFDTFDFILLPHGSQKHGAFNYSINDGENLDNAINRSIYYNQFDGFTARNRRGLEETIDYFKRLGINEFINLVTCTDNYNPIKYPESKSSEASEFLPTWMLAEPTFEGLRLSLSESSRLKYSSTKPEYWAEYLKSVNLENENI
;
A
#
# COMPACT_ATOMS: atom_id res chain seq x y z
N MET A 1 -21.53 11.75 36.57
CA MET A 1 -20.27 12.12 35.88
C MET A 1 -19.97 10.99 34.89
N ASN A 2 -20.40 11.16 33.66
CA ASN A 2 -20.15 10.15 32.62
C ASN A 2 -18.77 10.43 32.03
N ASN A 3 -17.80 9.62 32.45
CA ASN A 3 -16.53 9.50 31.73
C ASN A 3 -16.82 8.78 30.41
N THR A 4 -17.22 9.52 29.40
CA THR A 4 -17.07 9.02 28.03
C THR A 4 -15.58 8.99 27.77
N ASN A 5 -15.02 7.80 27.76
CA ASN A 5 -13.67 7.57 27.24
C ASN A 5 -13.68 8.02 25.77
N ARG A 6 -13.32 9.28 25.53
CA ARG A 6 -12.94 9.72 24.18
C ARG A 6 -11.70 8.95 23.84
N ILE A 7 -11.83 8.03 22.92
CA ILE A 7 -10.66 7.46 22.23
C ILE A 7 -10.16 8.61 21.35
N ASP A 8 -9.16 9.33 21.83
CA ASP A 8 -8.44 10.31 21.02
C ASP A 8 -7.58 9.53 20.00
N MET A 9 -8.21 9.12 18.89
CA MET A 9 -7.47 8.53 17.79
C MET A 9 -6.55 9.61 17.21
N GLN A 10 -5.27 9.36 17.28
CA GLN A 10 -4.27 10.24 16.66
C GLN A 10 -4.02 9.82 15.21
N PRO A 11 -3.75 10.78 14.32
CA PRO A 11 -3.28 10.46 12.98
C PRO A 11 -2.02 9.63 12.99
N ILE A 12 -2.04 8.56 12.22
CA ILE A 12 -0.93 7.62 12.06
C ILE A 12 -0.29 7.85 10.70
N TYR A 13 1.01 8.05 10.67
CA TYR A 13 1.78 8.07 9.44
C TYR A 13 1.86 6.66 8.87
N ILE A 14 1.58 6.49 7.57
CA ILE A 14 1.70 5.19 6.92
C ILE A 14 2.61 5.26 5.71
N ASP A 15 3.47 4.22 5.57
CA ASP A 15 4.23 3.96 4.35
C ASP A 15 4.24 2.45 4.09
N LEU A 16 3.52 2.04 3.09
CA LEU A 16 3.27 0.64 2.79
C LEU A 16 4.14 0.10 1.63
N HIS A 17 5.12 0.87 1.15
CA HIS A 17 5.97 0.45 0.04
C HIS A 17 7.44 0.84 0.30
N ILE A 18 8.14 -0.02 0.99
CA ILE A 18 9.56 0.12 1.31
C ILE A 18 10.27 -1.17 0.91
N HIS A 19 11.34 -1.06 0.16
CA HIS A 19 12.18 -2.19 -0.19
C HIS A 19 13.37 -2.31 0.76
N THR A 20 13.66 -3.53 1.17
CA THR A 20 14.86 -3.83 1.96
C THR A 20 16.03 -4.26 1.08
N SER A 21 15.73 -4.65 -0.16
CA SER A 21 16.71 -5.22 -1.10
C SER A 21 16.48 -4.72 -2.52
N GLU A 22 17.55 -4.44 -3.24
CA GLU A 22 17.46 -4.08 -4.65
C GLU A 22 17.23 -5.28 -5.56
N ASN A 23 17.59 -6.47 -5.08
CA ASN A 23 17.48 -7.71 -5.82
C ASN A 23 16.81 -8.78 -4.97
N ALA A 24 15.64 -9.21 -5.40
CA ALA A 24 14.83 -10.24 -4.73
C ALA A 24 15.51 -11.61 -4.65
N ASN A 25 16.46 -11.90 -5.54
CA ASN A 25 17.27 -13.14 -5.49
C ASN A 25 18.40 -13.08 -4.46
N ASN A 26 18.70 -11.90 -3.90
CA ASN A 26 19.74 -11.70 -2.92
C ASN A 26 19.29 -10.68 -1.88
N LEU A 27 18.45 -11.13 -0.96
CA LEU A 27 17.88 -10.27 0.07
C LEU A 27 18.93 -9.70 1.02
N ASN A 28 18.84 -8.42 1.31
CA ASN A 28 19.69 -7.75 2.28
C ASN A 28 19.26 -8.10 3.72
N THR A 29 19.85 -9.15 4.27
CA THR A 29 19.59 -9.56 5.67
C THR A 29 20.13 -8.57 6.71
N ASN A 30 20.95 -7.60 6.28
CA ASN A 30 21.54 -6.57 7.14
C ASN A 30 20.89 -5.19 6.95
N TYR A 31 19.69 -5.14 6.36
CA TYR A 31 18.96 -3.89 6.21
C TYR A 31 18.86 -3.14 7.54
N ASP A 32 19.15 -1.84 7.51
CA ASP A 32 19.21 -1.01 8.72
C ASP A 32 17.82 -0.44 9.06
N ILE A 33 17.07 -1.24 9.82
CA ILE A 33 15.74 -0.85 10.32
C ILE A 33 15.83 0.34 11.27
N ALA A 34 16.90 0.44 12.07
CA ALA A 34 17.04 1.53 13.05
C ALA A 34 17.23 2.87 12.33
N GLU A 35 18.02 2.89 11.25
CA GLU A 35 18.18 4.08 10.41
C GLU A 35 16.85 4.45 9.74
N LEU A 36 16.13 3.48 9.15
CA LEU A 36 14.80 3.72 8.58
C LEU A 36 13.87 4.42 9.59
N VAL A 37 13.77 3.88 10.80
CA VAL A 37 12.94 4.44 11.87
C VAL A 37 13.38 5.86 12.23
N GLY A 38 14.70 6.10 12.29
CA GLY A 38 15.25 7.42 12.56
C GLY A 38 14.83 8.45 11.51
N GLN A 39 14.83 8.07 10.23
CA GLN A 39 14.41 8.94 9.13
C GLN A 39 12.88 9.16 9.12
N ILE A 40 12.09 8.11 9.37
CA ILE A 40 10.62 8.22 9.51
C ILE A 40 10.27 9.20 10.63
N LYS A 41 10.92 9.11 11.80
CA LYS A 41 10.67 10.02 12.92
C LYS A 41 11.03 11.46 12.62
N LYS A 42 12.06 11.71 11.82
CA LYS A 42 12.37 13.09 11.34
C LYS A 42 11.24 13.66 10.47
N LEU A 43 10.57 12.81 9.70
CA LEU A 43 9.50 13.22 8.79
C LEU A 43 8.16 13.37 9.49
N ASN A 44 7.82 12.44 10.41
CA ASN A 44 6.50 12.38 11.05
C ASN A 44 6.42 13.08 12.41
N GLY A 45 7.53 13.66 12.92
CA GLY A 45 7.58 14.38 14.20
C GLY A 45 7.22 13.49 15.39
N ASP A 46 7.76 12.28 15.47
CA ASP A 46 7.50 11.27 16.51
C ASP A 46 6.03 10.80 16.62
N SER A 47 5.21 11.06 15.61
CA SER A 47 3.85 10.53 15.55
C SER A 47 3.87 9.00 15.41
N PRO A 48 2.82 8.30 15.85
CA PRO A 48 2.68 6.88 15.54
C PRO A 48 2.76 6.62 14.03
N PHE A 49 3.35 5.49 13.66
CA PHE A 49 3.45 5.11 12.25
C PHE A 49 3.23 3.61 12.06
N MET A 50 2.87 3.23 10.86
CA MET A 50 2.75 1.85 10.41
C MET A 50 3.43 1.70 9.05
N ILE A 51 4.24 0.67 8.88
CA ILE A 51 4.98 0.42 7.64
C ILE A 51 4.81 -1.01 7.14
N SER A 52 5.13 -1.20 5.86
CA SER A 52 5.31 -2.52 5.26
C SER A 52 6.60 -2.57 4.45
N LEU A 53 7.30 -3.69 4.56
CA LEU A 53 8.53 -3.97 3.81
C LEU A 53 8.17 -4.89 2.62
N THR A 54 8.12 -4.31 1.41
CA THR A 54 7.51 -4.96 0.24
C THR A 54 8.54 -5.24 -0.85
N ASP A 55 9.48 -6.14 -0.56
CA ASP A 55 10.41 -6.59 -1.60
C ASP A 55 9.67 -7.31 -2.73
N HIS A 56 10.26 -7.32 -3.93
CA HIS A 56 9.65 -7.93 -5.11
C HIS A 56 9.49 -9.44 -4.96
N ASN A 57 8.26 -9.94 -5.03
CA ASN A 57 7.90 -11.37 -5.08
C ASN A 57 8.51 -12.24 -3.96
N THR A 58 8.87 -11.64 -2.85
CA THR A 58 9.48 -12.33 -1.70
C THR A 58 9.39 -11.47 -0.44
N ILE A 59 9.42 -12.10 0.74
CA ILE A 59 9.41 -11.44 2.03
C ILE A 59 10.79 -11.57 2.68
N ASN A 60 11.40 -10.45 3.04
CA ASN A 60 12.64 -10.45 3.80
C ASN A 60 12.36 -10.75 5.30
N LYS A 61 12.32 -12.03 5.63
CA LYS A 61 12.05 -12.51 6.98
C LYS A 61 12.96 -11.87 8.03
N SER A 62 14.26 -11.76 7.72
CA SER A 62 15.23 -11.16 8.65
C SER A 62 14.89 -9.70 8.99
N ALA A 63 14.47 -8.91 8.01
CA ALA A 63 14.08 -7.52 8.22
C ALA A 63 12.80 -7.41 9.04
N TYR A 64 11.78 -8.23 8.75
CA TYR A 64 10.53 -8.26 9.52
C TYR A 64 10.74 -8.64 10.97
N LEU A 65 11.51 -9.69 11.26
CA LEU A 65 11.80 -10.12 12.63
C LEU A 65 12.61 -9.08 13.41
N LYS A 66 13.57 -8.41 12.77
CA LYS A 66 14.30 -7.30 13.38
C LYS A 66 13.36 -6.14 13.73
N ALA A 67 12.46 -5.76 12.83
CA ALA A 67 11.51 -4.68 13.03
C ALA A 67 10.49 -5.02 14.13
N LYS A 68 9.97 -6.26 14.17
CA LYS A 68 9.14 -6.76 15.27
C LYS A 68 9.85 -6.64 16.62
N ASN A 69 11.12 -7.04 16.70
CA ASN A 69 11.91 -6.97 17.94
C ASN A 69 12.13 -5.53 18.43
N LEU A 70 12.04 -4.55 17.55
CA LEU A 70 12.06 -3.12 17.89
C LEU A 70 10.67 -2.59 18.30
N GLY A 71 9.64 -3.43 18.32
CA GLY A 71 8.28 -3.05 18.71
C GLY A 71 7.57 -2.15 17.68
N LEU A 72 7.92 -2.27 16.40
CA LEU A 72 7.32 -1.44 15.36
C LEU A 72 5.95 -1.97 14.92
N ASN A 73 5.06 -1.06 14.54
CA ASN A 73 3.80 -1.42 13.90
C ASN A 73 4.06 -1.76 12.44
N LEU A 74 3.89 -3.02 12.09
CA LEU A 74 4.16 -3.57 10.76
C LEU A 74 2.98 -4.37 10.24
N ILE A 75 2.80 -4.31 8.92
CA ILE A 75 1.98 -5.27 8.17
C ILE A 75 2.90 -6.05 7.23
N ILE A 76 2.77 -7.37 7.19
CA ILE A 76 3.50 -8.19 6.21
C ILE A 76 2.96 -7.85 4.82
N GLY A 77 3.86 -7.50 3.91
CA GLY A 77 3.52 -7.17 2.53
C GLY A 77 4.58 -7.61 1.53
N VAL A 78 4.19 -7.65 0.27
CA VAL A 78 5.03 -8.00 -0.89
C VAL A 78 4.62 -7.16 -2.08
N GLU A 79 5.57 -6.73 -2.90
CA GLU A 79 5.27 -6.17 -4.21
C GLU A 79 5.31 -7.27 -5.27
N LEU A 80 4.15 -7.60 -5.83
CA LEU A 80 3.97 -8.68 -6.79
C LEU A 80 4.04 -8.18 -8.24
N HIS A 81 4.57 -9.00 -9.14
CA HIS A 81 4.40 -8.86 -10.58
C HIS A 81 3.16 -9.65 -11.01
N ILE A 82 2.17 -9.00 -11.59
CA ILE A 82 0.93 -9.63 -12.06
C ILE A 82 0.73 -9.37 -13.54
N GLN A 83 0.29 -10.39 -14.29
CA GLN A 83 0.00 -10.28 -15.72
C GLN A 83 -1.39 -10.85 -16.02
N ASN A 84 -2.36 -10.00 -16.33
CA ASN A 84 -3.74 -10.43 -16.55
C ASN A 84 -4.00 -11.07 -17.91
N ARG A 85 -3.10 -10.92 -18.89
CA ARG A 85 -3.21 -11.50 -20.22
C ARG A 85 -1.81 -11.83 -20.75
N ALA A 86 -1.68 -12.94 -21.46
CA ALA A 86 -0.41 -13.39 -22.04
C ALA A 86 0.32 -12.37 -22.93
N GLU A 87 -0.43 -11.43 -23.52
CA GLU A 87 0.12 -10.38 -24.39
C GLU A 87 0.29 -9.03 -23.68
N ALA A 88 -0.20 -8.90 -22.43
CA ALA A 88 -0.08 -7.69 -21.65
C ALA A 88 1.25 -7.65 -20.89
N LYS A 89 1.77 -6.46 -20.66
CA LYS A 89 2.90 -6.28 -19.75
C LYS A 89 2.44 -6.49 -18.30
N SER A 90 3.30 -7.12 -17.50
CA SER A 90 3.06 -7.21 -16.07
C SER A 90 2.99 -5.83 -15.41
N TYR A 91 2.18 -5.72 -14.37
CA TYR A 91 2.09 -4.56 -13.49
C TYR A 91 2.48 -4.94 -12.07
N HIS A 92 2.76 -3.95 -11.23
CA HIS A 92 3.06 -4.14 -9.82
C HIS A 92 1.80 -3.99 -8.98
N CYS A 93 1.65 -4.89 -8.02
CA CYS A 93 0.56 -4.87 -7.06
C CYS A 93 1.09 -5.28 -5.68
N HIS A 94 0.80 -4.48 -4.68
CA HIS A 94 1.10 -4.86 -3.31
C HIS A 94 0.02 -5.79 -2.77
N ILE A 95 0.44 -6.85 -2.08
CA ILE A 95 -0.40 -7.67 -1.23
C ILE A 95 0.03 -7.48 0.22
N TYR A 96 -0.94 -7.27 1.12
CA TYR A 96 -0.71 -7.13 2.56
C TYR A 96 -1.53 -8.17 3.28
N PHE A 97 -0.92 -8.86 4.25
CA PHE A 97 -1.52 -10.01 4.92
C PHE A 97 -1.93 -9.67 6.36
N ASN A 98 -3.12 -10.10 6.74
CA ASN A 98 -3.57 -10.17 8.14
C ASN A 98 -2.95 -11.40 8.79
N ALA A 99 -1.68 -11.32 9.10
CA ALA A 99 -0.92 -12.44 9.64
C ALA A 99 0.09 -11.97 10.68
N PRO A 100 0.39 -12.78 11.72
CA PRO A 100 1.40 -12.44 12.70
C PRO A 100 2.80 -12.51 12.07
N ILE A 101 3.70 -11.62 12.53
CA ILE A 101 5.10 -11.65 12.12
C ILE A 101 5.81 -12.74 12.93
N GLU A 102 5.80 -13.95 12.40
CA GLU A 102 6.40 -15.16 12.99
C GLU A 102 7.19 -15.93 11.93
N ASP A 103 8.20 -16.68 12.37
CA ASP A 103 9.12 -17.38 11.47
C ASP A 103 8.40 -18.34 10.51
N ASP A 104 7.53 -19.19 11.06
CA ASP A 104 6.77 -20.20 10.32
C ASP A 104 5.71 -19.60 9.38
N VAL A 105 5.09 -18.50 9.81
CA VAL A 105 4.11 -17.78 8.96
C VAL A 105 4.79 -17.15 7.76
N ILE A 106 5.94 -16.47 7.98
CA ILE A 106 6.69 -15.86 6.88
C ILE A 106 7.27 -16.94 5.95
N ASP A 107 7.73 -18.06 6.49
CA ASP A 107 8.21 -19.18 5.69
C ASP A 107 7.08 -19.75 4.81
N SER A 108 5.89 -19.97 5.35
CA SER A 108 4.73 -20.45 4.59
C SER A 108 4.33 -19.47 3.47
N LEU A 109 4.35 -18.16 3.73
CA LEU A 109 4.10 -17.16 2.70
C LEU A 109 5.19 -17.17 1.61
N ASN A 110 6.46 -17.32 2.00
CA ASN A 110 7.57 -17.39 1.05
C ASN A 110 7.53 -18.69 0.22
N GLU A 111 7.08 -19.82 0.77
CA GLU A 111 6.89 -21.06 0.02
C GLU A 111 5.88 -20.85 -1.13
N ILE A 112 4.74 -20.22 -0.85
CA ILE A 112 3.76 -19.86 -1.88
C ILE A 112 4.36 -18.90 -2.93
N LEU A 113 5.13 -17.90 -2.47
CA LEU A 113 5.79 -16.95 -3.36
C LEU A 113 6.87 -17.62 -4.23
N ASP A 114 7.57 -18.65 -3.73
CA ASP A 114 8.55 -19.40 -4.48
C ASP A 114 7.92 -20.27 -5.58
N GLU A 115 6.73 -20.80 -5.33
CA GLU A 115 5.93 -21.52 -6.34
C GLU A 115 5.39 -20.59 -7.42
N LEU A 116 4.92 -19.40 -7.03
CA LEU A 116 4.37 -18.41 -7.95
C LEU A 116 5.46 -17.73 -8.80
N TYR A 117 6.62 -17.51 -8.20
CA TYR A 117 7.75 -16.77 -8.78
C TYR A 117 9.07 -17.54 -8.61
N PRO A 118 9.24 -18.66 -9.33
CA PRO A 118 10.51 -19.41 -9.29
C PRO A 118 11.69 -18.56 -9.80
N ASN A 119 11.42 -17.64 -10.72
CA ASN A 119 12.31 -16.51 -11.02
C ASN A 119 11.75 -15.28 -10.29
N LYS A 120 12.37 -14.90 -9.19
CA LYS A 120 11.91 -13.80 -8.32
C LYS A 120 11.72 -12.45 -9.03
N LEU A 121 12.39 -12.24 -10.15
CA LEU A 121 12.28 -11.04 -10.98
C LEU A 121 11.95 -11.46 -12.43
N PRO A 122 10.68 -11.78 -12.72
CA PRO A 122 10.26 -12.12 -14.08
C PRO A 122 10.42 -10.92 -15.02
N ASP A 123 10.74 -11.18 -16.27
CA ASP A 123 10.67 -10.17 -17.31
C ASP A 123 9.23 -9.65 -17.46
N ARG A 124 9.08 -8.40 -17.84
CA ARG A 124 7.77 -7.74 -17.97
C ARG A 124 6.78 -8.44 -18.91
N ASN A 125 7.30 -9.22 -19.84
CA ASN A 125 6.52 -9.98 -20.82
C ASN A 125 6.62 -11.50 -20.57
N ASP A 126 7.08 -11.93 -19.39
CA ASP A 126 7.18 -13.36 -19.07
C ASP A 126 5.77 -13.97 -19.01
N PRO A 127 5.42 -14.89 -19.92
CA PRO A 127 4.10 -15.50 -19.97
C PRO A 127 3.77 -16.39 -18.75
N ASN A 128 4.77 -16.70 -17.94
CA ASN A 128 4.60 -17.47 -16.71
C ASN A 128 4.29 -16.59 -15.50
N THR A 129 4.30 -15.25 -15.66
CA THR A 129 3.87 -14.34 -14.60
C THR A 129 2.42 -14.62 -14.23
N PRO A 130 2.10 -14.85 -12.93
CA PRO A 130 0.74 -15.18 -12.52
C PRO A 130 -0.24 -14.05 -12.81
N ASP A 131 -1.47 -14.42 -13.13
CA ASP A 131 -2.60 -13.50 -13.17
C ASP A 131 -3.18 -13.26 -11.76
N ILE A 132 -4.07 -12.29 -11.64
CA ILE A 132 -4.68 -11.94 -10.36
C ILE A 132 -5.48 -13.10 -9.75
N GLN A 133 -6.14 -13.92 -10.58
CA GLN A 133 -6.94 -15.03 -10.08
C GLN A 133 -6.04 -16.12 -9.47
N LYS A 134 -4.89 -16.38 -10.08
CA LYS A 134 -3.89 -17.31 -9.53
C LYS A 134 -3.34 -16.79 -8.20
N ILE A 135 -3.08 -15.47 -8.08
CA ILE A 135 -2.67 -14.86 -6.81
C ILE A 135 -3.75 -15.07 -5.74
N ILE A 136 -5.00 -14.70 -6.02
CA ILE A 136 -6.11 -14.85 -5.07
C ILE A 136 -6.26 -16.30 -4.62
N ASN A 137 -6.20 -17.25 -5.55
CA ASN A 137 -6.35 -18.68 -5.23
C ASN A 137 -5.16 -19.23 -4.43
N SER A 138 -3.95 -18.74 -4.68
CA SER A 138 -2.75 -19.22 -3.96
C SER A 138 -2.69 -18.75 -2.52
N PHE A 139 -3.31 -17.62 -2.20
CA PHE A 139 -3.35 -17.05 -0.85
C PHE A 139 -4.74 -17.17 -0.20
N ASP A 140 -5.63 -18.05 -0.67
CA ASP A 140 -7.02 -18.18 -0.22
C ASP A 140 -7.18 -18.55 1.28
N THR A 141 -6.13 -19.11 1.89
CA THR A 141 -6.07 -19.42 3.33
C THR A 141 -5.69 -18.21 4.19
N PHE A 142 -5.27 -17.12 3.59
CA PHE A 142 -4.90 -15.87 4.27
C PHE A 142 -5.94 -14.80 3.99
N ASP A 143 -6.13 -13.92 4.96
CA ASP A 143 -6.86 -12.67 4.76
C ASP A 143 -5.88 -11.60 4.28
N PHE A 144 -6.19 -10.91 3.17
CA PHE A 144 -5.28 -9.96 2.56
C PHE A 144 -5.97 -8.77 1.91
N ILE A 145 -5.19 -7.73 1.60
CA ILE A 145 -5.56 -6.52 0.87
C ILE A 145 -4.67 -6.41 -0.37
N LEU A 146 -5.24 -5.99 -1.50
CA LEU A 146 -4.54 -5.77 -2.77
C LEU A 146 -4.56 -4.30 -3.17
N LEU A 147 -3.37 -3.70 -3.31
CA LEU A 147 -3.17 -2.32 -3.76
C LEU A 147 -2.20 -2.26 -4.94
N PRO A 148 -2.68 -2.28 -6.18
CA PRO A 148 -1.82 -2.12 -7.35
C PRO A 148 -1.31 -0.68 -7.47
N HIS A 149 -0.23 -0.51 -8.25
CA HIS A 149 0.23 0.81 -8.65
C HIS A 149 -0.87 1.55 -9.43
N GLY A 150 -1.17 2.75 -8.99
CA GLY A 150 -2.03 3.69 -9.70
C GLY A 150 -1.30 4.34 -10.88
N SER A 151 -1.01 5.63 -10.83
CA SER A 151 -0.32 6.38 -11.89
C SER A 151 1.21 6.19 -11.96
N GLN A 152 1.77 5.31 -11.14
CA GLN A 152 3.21 5.02 -11.12
C GLN A 152 3.63 4.17 -12.33
N LYS A 153 4.95 4.08 -12.57
CA LYS A 153 5.50 3.09 -13.51
C LYS A 153 5.00 1.70 -13.12
N HIS A 154 4.74 0.86 -14.12
CA HIS A 154 4.19 -0.48 -13.93
C HIS A 154 2.79 -0.50 -13.28
N GLY A 155 1.98 0.54 -13.52
CA GLY A 155 0.59 0.60 -13.07
C GLY A 155 -0.29 -0.45 -13.71
N ALA A 156 -1.35 -0.86 -13.00
CA ALA A 156 -2.31 -1.89 -13.43
C ALA A 156 -3.12 -1.47 -14.67
N PHE A 157 -3.26 -0.17 -14.90
CA PHE A 157 -4.05 0.39 -15.99
C PHE A 157 -3.20 1.26 -16.91
N ASN A 158 -3.47 1.17 -18.20
CA ASN A 158 -2.88 2.12 -19.15
C ASN A 158 -3.69 3.40 -19.11
N TYR A 159 -3.10 4.48 -18.60
CA TYR A 159 -3.76 5.78 -18.46
C TYR A 159 -3.98 6.53 -19.78
N SER A 160 -3.37 6.08 -20.87
CA SER A 160 -3.71 6.58 -22.21
C SER A 160 -5.02 5.94 -22.69
N ILE A 161 -6.15 6.52 -22.32
CA ILE A 161 -7.43 6.20 -22.93
C ILE A 161 -7.45 6.94 -24.26
N ASN A 162 -7.38 6.20 -25.36
CA ASN A 162 -7.71 6.75 -26.66
C ASN A 162 -9.22 6.90 -26.76
N ASP A 163 -9.68 8.04 -27.26
CA ASP A 163 -11.08 8.22 -27.62
C ASP A 163 -11.47 7.11 -28.58
N GLY A 164 -12.41 6.25 -28.18
CA GLY A 164 -12.88 5.14 -29.01
C GLY A 164 -12.56 3.73 -28.50
N GLU A 165 -12.08 3.57 -27.28
CA GLU A 165 -12.04 2.23 -26.66
C GLU A 165 -13.45 1.64 -26.61
N ASN A 166 -13.58 0.40 -27.07
CA ASN A 166 -14.87 -0.26 -27.10
C ASN A 166 -15.38 -0.63 -25.71
N LEU A 167 -16.68 -0.87 -25.58
CA LEU A 167 -17.37 -1.20 -24.34
C LEU A 167 -16.75 -2.41 -23.61
N ASP A 168 -16.26 -3.40 -24.35
CA ASP A 168 -15.66 -4.60 -23.79
C ASP A 168 -14.40 -4.29 -22.95
N ASN A 169 -13.58 -3.34 -23.41
CA ASN A 169 -12.42 -2.92 -22.64
C ASN A 169 -12.81 -2.18 -21.36
N ALA A 170 -13.86 -1.36 -21.41
CA ALA A 170 -14.36 -0.65 -20.22
C ALA A 170 -14.94 -1.63 -19.18
N ILE A 171 -15.70 -2.64 -19.63
CA ILE A 171 -16.25 -3.69 -18.76
C ILE A 171 -15.13 -4.50 -18.11
N ASN A 172 -14.14 -4.96 -18.88
CA ASN A 172 -13.02 -5.71 -18.36
C ASN A 172 -12.24 -4.90 -17.30
N ARG A 173 -12.01 -3.62 -17.54
CA ARG A 173 -11.34 -2.73 -16.59
C ARG A 173 -12.13 -2.56 -15.30
N SER A 174 -13.46 -2.43 -15.40
CA SER A 174 -14.34 -2.35 -14.23
C SER A 174 -14.31 -3.64 -13.40
N ILE A 175 -14.26 -4.81 -14.04
CA ILE A 175 -14.13 -6.10 -13.34
C ILE A 175 -12.81 -6.17 -12.58
N TYR A 176 -11.71 -5.80 -13.21
CA TYR A 176 -10.39 -5.79 -12.54
C TYR A 176 -10.32 -4.75 -11.42
N TYR A 177 -10.92 -3.58 -11.62
CA TYR A 177 -10.99 -2.55 -10.59
C TYR A 177 -11.61 -3.07 -9.29
N ASN A 178 -12.71 -3.83 -9.38
CA ASN A 178 -13.44 -4.36 -8.22
C ASN A 178 -12.71 -5.48 -7.48
N GLN A 179 -11.57 -5.93 -7.97
CA GLN A 179 -10.72 -6.91 -7.28
C GLN A 179 -9.68 -6.27 -6.36
N PHE A 180 -9.62 -4.94 -6.35
CA PHE A 180 -8.64 -4.20 -5.56
C PHE A 180 -9.32 -3.39 -4.45
N ASP A 181 -8.65 -3.32 -3.31
CA ASP A 181 -9.11 -2.55 -2.13
C ASP A 181 -8.79 -1.05 -2.24
N GLY A 182 -7.90 -0.69 -3.15
CA GLY A 182 -7.45 0.67 -3.42
C GLY A 182 -6.25 0.66 -4.36
N PHE A 183 -5.49 1.77 -4.38
CA PHE A 183 -4.33 1.92 -5.24
C PHE A 183 -3.20 2.65 -4.53
N THR A 184 -1.96 2.44 -4.96
CA THR A 184 -0.84 3.22 -4.48
C THR A 184 -0.49 4.36 -5.44
N ALA A 185 0.00 5.45 -4.89
CA ALA A 185 0.57 6.58 -5.60
C ALA A 185 1.82 7.06 -4.85
N ARG A 186 2.59 8.00 -5.42
CA ARG A 186 3.75 8.55 -4.73
C ARG A 186 3.53 9.98 -4.24
N ASN A 187 2.82 10.78 -5.02
CA ASN A 187 2.71 12.21 -4.81
C ASN A 187 1.33 12.74 -5.25
N ARG A 188 1.10 14.03 -5.05
CA ARG A 188 -0.15 14.70 -5.43
C ARG A 188 -0.53 14.49 -6.89
N ARG A 189 0.42 14.63 -7.79
CA ARG A 189 0.17 14.42 -9.22
C ARG A 189 -0.32 13.01 -9.51
N GLY A 190 0.31 12.00 -8.91
CA GLY A 190 -0.11 10.60 -9.06
C GLY A 190 -1.51 10.33 -8.48
N LEU A 191 -1.86 10.98 -7.37
CA LEU A 191 -3.23 10.92 -6.82
C LEU A 191 -4.25 11.48 -7.81
N GLU A 192 -4.01 12.69 -8.33
CA GLU A 192 -4.90 13.39 -9.26
C GLU A 192 -5.05 12.61 -10.58
N GLU A 193 -3.95 12.16 -11.19
CA GLU A 193 -3.96 11.37 -12.41
C GLU A 193 -4.75 10.06 -12.26
N THR A 194 -4.64 9.38 -11.11
CA THR A 194 -5.39 8.16 -10.84
C THR A 194 -6.88 8.44 -10.71
N ILE A 195 -7.26 9.45 -9.96
CA ILE A 195 -8.66 9.86 -9.79
C ILE A 195 -9.29 10.25 -11.13
N ASP A 196 -8.60 11.07 -11.93
CA ASP A 196 -9.09 11.53 -13.23
C ASP A 196 -9.23 10.38 -14.24
N TYR A 197 -8.33 9.39 -14.17
CA TYR A 197 -8.43 8.20 -14.98
C TYR A 197 -9.73 7.43 -14.71
N PHE A 198 -10.01 7.13 -13.44
CA PHE A 198 -11.20 6.37 -13.07
C PHE A 198 -12.50 7.14 -13.33
N LYS A 199 -12.51 8.46 -13.12
CA LYS A 199 -13.65 9.31 -13.50
C LYS A 199 -13.97 9.22 -15.00
N ARG A 200 -12.94 9.18 -15.87
CA ARG A 200 -13.13 9.00 -17.30
C ARG A 200 -13.70 7.62 -17.67
N LEU A 201 -13.48 6.61 -16.84
CA LEU A 201 -14.13 5.30 -16.96
C LEU A 201 -15.56 5.25 -16.41
N GLY A 202 -16.09 6.38 -15.91
CA GLY A 202 -17.41 6.44 -15.29
C GLY A 202 -17.44 5.96 -13.83
N ILE A 203 -16.27 5.71 -13.22
CA ILE A 203 -16.14 5.34 -11.82
C ILE A 203 -16.07 6.63 -11.02
N ASN A 204 -17.23 7.04 -10.47
CA ASN A 204 -17.34 8.26 -9.66
C ASN A 204 -17.31 8.01 -8.15
N GLU A 205 -17.08 6.77 -7.76
CA GLU A 205 -16.94 6.35 -6.37
C GLU A 205 -15.58 6.79 -5.81
N PHE A 206 -15.44 6.69 -4.49
CA PHE A 206 -14.17 6.97 -3.84
C PHE A 206 -13.09 6.00 -4.31
N ILE A 207 -12.03 6.55 -4.85
CA ILE A 207 -10.85 5.77 -5.18
C ILE A 207 -9.90 5.91 -4.00
N ASN A 208 -9.75 4.85 -3.24
CA ASN A 208 -8.89 4.84 -2.07
C ASN A 208 -7.43 4.74 -2.51
N LEU A 209 -6.66 5.75 -2.16
CA LEU A 209 -5.27 5.90 -2.56
C LEU A 209 -4.39 5.99 -1.31
N VAL A 210 -3.28 5.27 -1.33
CA VAL A 210 -2.22 5.38 -0.33
C VAL A 210 -0.95 5.83 -1.04
N THR A 211 -0.35 6.92 -0.55
CA THR A 211 0.96 7.33 -1.05
C THR A 211 2.04 6.57 -0.33
N CYS A 212 3.05 6.13 -1.09
CA CYS A 212 4.14 5.30 -0.60
C CYS A 212 5.47 5.81 -1.16
N THR A 213 6.57 5.51 -0.47
CA THR A 213 7.89 6.03 -0.85
C THR A 213 8.54 5.28 -2.00
N ASP A 214 8.36 3.97 -2.11
CA ASP A 214 9.18 3.11 -2.99
C ASP A 214 10.68 3.28 -2.67
N ASN A 215 11.01 3.40 -1.36
CA ASN A 215 12.36 3.63 -0.90
C ASN A 215 13.15 2.33 -0.83
N TYR A 216 14.43 2.38 -1.26
CA TYR A 216 15.38 1.24 -1.23
C TYR A 216 16.54 1.48 -0.27
N ASN A 217 16.72 2.71 0.21
CA ASN A 217 17.86 3.08 1.03
C ASN A 217 17.39 3.85 2.27
N PRO A 218 17.49 3.26 3.47
CA PRO A 218 16.99 3.87 4.68
C PRO A 218 17.62 5.25 4.98
N ILE A 219 18.89 5.46 4.61
CA ILE A 219 19.60 6.73 4.82
C ILE A 219 18.97 7.86 3.98
N LYS A 220 18.45 7.52 2.79
CA LYS A 220 17.85 8.45 1.84
C LYS A 220 16.33 8.52 1.92
N TYR A 221 15.72 7.89 2.91
CA TYR A 221 14.28 7.94 3.07
C TYR A 221 13.78 9.40 3.17
N PRO A 222 12.73 9.82 2.48
CA PRO A 222 11.76 9.08 1.67
C PRO A 222 12.04 9.09 0.13
N GLU A 223 13.30 9.21 -0.32
CA GLU A 223 13.64 9.15 -1.74
C GLU A 223 13.35 7.75 -2.32
N SER A 224 12.98 7.70 -3.62
CA SER A 224 12.97 6.46 -4.38
C SER A 224 14.15 6.40 -5.36
N LYS A 225 14.24 5.32 -6.15
CA LYS A 225 15.20 5.24 -7.26
C LYS A 225 15.00 6.32 -8.34
N SER A 226 13.81 6.89 -8.45
CA SER A 226 13.44 7.79 -9.55
C SER A 226 12.88 9.14 -9.11
N SER A 227 12.80 9.42 -7.80
CA SER A 227 12.19 10.65 -7.29
C SER A 227 12.88 11.12 -6.02
N GLU A 228 12.98 12.42 -5.86
CA GLU A 228 13.55 13.07 -4.70
C GLU A 228 12.59 13.07 -3.49
N ALA A 229 13.13 13.31 -2.30
CA ALA A 229 12.36 13.39 -1.05
C ALA A 229 11.24 14.44 -1.11
N SER A 230 11.50 15.58 -1.76
CA SER A 230 10.54 16.70 -1.89
C SER A 230 9.29 16.36 -2.70
N GLU A 231 9.34 15.31 -3.53
CA GLU A 231 8.21 14.88 -4.34
C GLU A 231 7.25 13.96 -3.59
N PHE A 232 7.66 13.40 -2.46
CA PHE A 232 6.83 12.51 -1.68
C PHE A 232 5.78 13.28 -0.87
N LEU A 233 4.54 12.86 -0.96
CA LEU A 233 3.43 13.38 -0.17
C LEU A 233 2.92 12.30 0.78
N PRO A 234 3.19 12.38 2.09
CA PRO A 234 2.77 11.38 3.07
C PRO A 234 1.25 11.17 3.14
N THR A 235 0.85 9.93 3.36
CA THR A 235 -0.50 9.55 3.77
C THR A 235 -0.56 9.42 5.29
N TRP A 236 -1.62 9.99 5.86
CA TRP A 236 -1.98 9.87 7.27
C TRP A 236 -3.30 9.13 7.39
N MET A 237 -3.37 8.20 8.33
CA MET A 237 -4.52 7.35 8.59
C MET A 237 -5.13 7.65 9.96
N LEU A 238 -6.46 7.76 10.04
CA LEU A 238 -7.20 7.89 11.30
C LEU A 238 -7.86 6.55 11.65
N ALA A 239 -7.05 5.63 12.11
CA ALA A 239 -7.45 4.29 12.56
C ALA A 239 -6.36 3.71 13.47
N GLU A 240 -6.59 2.55 14.04
CA GLU A 240 -5.54 1.78 14.73
C GLU A 240 -4.45 1.34 13.73
N PRO A 241 -3.15 1.27 14.15
CA PRO A 241 -2.05 0.84 13.30
C PRO A 241 -2.03 -0.69 13.12
N THR A 242 -3.12 -1.22 12.57
CA THR A 242 -3.37 -2.64 12.37
C THR A 242 -3.86 -2.90 10.95
N PHE A 243 -3.87 -4.16 10.55
CA PHE A 243 -4.44 -4.57 9.28
C PHE A 243 -5.92 -4.16 9.15
N GLU A 244 -6.72 -4.36 10.21
CA GLU A 244 -8.14 -3.98 10.22
C GLU A 244 -8.32 -2.45 10.17
N GLY A 245 -7.43 -1.70 10.81
CA GLY A 245 -7.43 -0.23 10.72
C GLY A 245 -7.13 0.26 9.30
N LEU A 246 -6.21 -0.40 8.60
CA LEU A 246 -5.94 -0.11 7.19
C LEU A 246 -7.16 -0.44 6.31
N ARG A 247 -7.74 -1.63 6.47
CA ARG A 247 -8.95 -2.05 5.73
C ARG A 247 -10.10 -1.07 5.93
N LEU A 248 -10.35 -0.66 7.17
CA LEU A 248 -11.36 0.34 7.49
C LEU A 248 -11.08 1.68 6.78
N SER A 249 -9.82 2.11 6.78
CA SER A 249 -9.43 3.37 6.15
C SER A 249 -9.52 3.33 4.63
N LEU A 250 -9.30 2.17 4.03
CA LEU A 250 -9.51 1.95 2.60
C LEU A 250 -10.99 1.88 2.22
N SER A 251 -11.89 1.51 3.14
CA SER A 251 -13.33 1.54 2.91
C SER A 251 -13.96 2.90 3.21
N GLU A 252 -13.32 3.73 4.02
CA GLU A 252 -13.78 5.07 4.42
C GLU A 252 -12.72 6.13 4.10
N SER A 253 -12.72 6.67 2.89
CA SER A 253 -11.69 7.61 2.40
C SER A 253 -11.49 8.86 3.27
N SER A 254 -12.49 9.25 4.07
CA SER A 254 -12.39 10.32 5.06
C SER A 254 -11.34 10.04 6.15
N ARG A 255 -10.93 8.78 6.31
CA ARG A 255 -9.88 8.35 7.24
C ARG A 255 -8.46 8.48 6.67
N LEU A 256 -8.32 8.83 5.40
CA LEU A 256 -7.04 9.07 4.75
C LEU A 256 -6.87 10.56 4.44
N LYS A 257 -5.74 11.13 4.82
CA LYS A 257 -5.34 12.50 4.47
C LYS A 257 -3.92 12.52 3.92
N TYR A 258 -3.70 13.43 2.98
CA TYR A 258 -2.41 13.61 2.30
C TYR A 258 -1.83 14.95 2.70
N SER A 259 -0.75 14.94 3.46
CA SER A 259 -0.14 16.15 3.98
C SER A 259 1.35 15.94 4.28
N SER A 260 2.18 16.93 4.00
CA SER A 260 3.60 16.93 4.37
C SER A 260 3.84 17.01 5.88
N THR A 261 2.84 17.42 6.63
CA THR A 261 2.88 17.50 8.11
C THR A 261 1.70 16.74 8.69
N LYS A 262 1.82 16.34 9.97
CA LYS A 262 0.72 15.72 10.70
C LYS A 262 -0.54 16.59 10.63
N PRO A 263 -1.67 16.06 10.18
CA PRO A 263 -2.93 16.82 10.13
C PRO A 263 -3.40 17.16 11.55
N GLU A 264 -3.66 18.43 11.82
CA GLU A 264 -4.13 18.89 13.13
C GLU A 264 -5.63 18.65 13.36
N TYR A 265 -6.43 18.53 12.28
CA TYR A 265 -7.88 18.49 12.36
C TYR A 265 -8.49 17.30 11.60
N TRP A 266 -8.91 16.28 12.35
CA TRP A 266 -10.04 15.42 12.00
C TRP A 266 -11.29 15.78 12.85
N ALA A 267 -11.16 16.75 13.74
CA ALA A 267 -12.14 17.09 14.76
C ALA A 267 -13.37 17.89 14.24
N GLU A 268 -13.36 18.40 13.02
CA GLU A 268 -14.50 19.17 12.51
C GLU A 268 -15.78 18.34 12.37
N TYR A 269 -15.66 17.06 12.03
CA TYR A 269 -16.80 16.14 11.97
C TYR A 269 -17.39 15.81 13.34
N LEU A 270 -16.58 15.73 14.40
CA LEU A 270 -17.04 15.44 15.75
C LEU A 270 -17.73 16.65 16.42
N LYS A 271 -17.36 17.87 16.05
CA LYS A 271 -18.05 19.08 16.55
C LYS A 271 -19.44 19.25 15.96
N SER A 272 -19.69 18.88 14.71
CA SER A 272 -21.01 18.96 14.10
C SER A 272 -22.00 17.95 14.70
N VAL A 273 -21.54 16.75 15.04
CA VAL A 273 -22.38 15.70 15.67
C VAL A 273 -22.78 16.07 17.11
N ASN A 274 -21.92 16.75 17.88
CA ASN A 274 -22.24 17.21 19.24
C ASN A 274 -23.23 18.38 19.28
N LEU A 275 -23.30 19.20 18.24
CA LEU A 275 -24.27 20.33 18.18
C LEU A 275 -25.70 19.89 17.82
N GLU A 276 -25.85 18.77 17.13
CA GLU A 276 -27.16 18.20 16.81
C GLU A 276 -27.83 17.50 18.00
N ASN A 277 -27.05 17.00 18.96
CA ASN A 277 -27.56 16.30 20.13
C ASN A 277 -27.94 17.23 21.31
N GLU A 278 -27.62 18.52 21.26
CA GLU A 278 -28.02 19.50 22.29
C GLU A 278 -29.38 20.15 22.04
N ASN A 279 -30.04 19.80 20.92
CA ASN A 279 -31.34 20.33 20.52
C ASN A 279 -32.47 19.29 20.45
N ILE A 280 -32.37 18.20 21.24
CA ILE A 280 -33.49 17.26 21.46
C ILE A 280 -33.94 17.29 22.92
#